data_d2e196707a866a1554893cea8b0d2cb7
#
_entry.id   d2e196707a866a1554893cea8b0d2cb7
#
_cell.length_a   1.000
_cell.length_b   1.000
_cell.length_c   1.000
_cell.angle_alpha   90.00
_cell.angle_beta   90.00
_cell.angle_gamma   90.00
#
_symmetry.space_group_name_H-M   'P 1'
#
loop_
_entity.id
_entity.type
_entity.pdbx_description
1 polymer ?
#
loop_
_entity_poly.entity_id
_entity_poly.type
_entity_poly.pdbx_seq_one_letter_code
_entity_poly.pdbx_strand_id
1 'polypeptide(L)'
;MVNVMAKKNAHVAATRTLINSKEDYQEKLLNVSYNEKLLEMIKYANDFDVPIMQNEGIAFLIMLLNVKKPLRILEIGSAIGFSSSIMALNSNAYIDTIERDIKMITECKKNHLELGLTERINLIEGDALEVIDKVKDNQYDFIFIDAAKAQYIKFFEMYSPLLAKDGIILSDNLYFHDLLFTEVNNRDLRQLVRKVGKYNDFLLNHPEFETHIFKIGDGVGVSTRK
;
A
#
# COMPACT_ATOMS: atom_id res chain seq x y z
N MET A 1 43.00 -22.99 3.78
CA MET A 1 42.43 -21.91 2.95
C MET A 1 41.68 -22.40 1.71
N VAL A 2 42.12 -23.47 1.03
CA VAL A 2 41.50 -23.99 -0.21
C VAL A 2 40.04 -24.49 0.02
N ASN A 3 39.72 -25.04 1.19
CA ASN A 3 38.40 -25.63 1.48
C ASN A 3 37.27 -24.58 1.73
N VAL A 4 37.62 -23.37 2.11
CA VAL A 4 36.60 -22.30 2.37
C VAL A 4 36.19 -21.62 1.07
N MET A 5 37.12 -21.46 0.13
CA MET A 5 36.82 -20.90 -1.20
C MET A 5 36.00 -21.85 -2.06
N ALA A 6 36.27 -23.16 -1.98
CA ALA A 6 35.50 -24.18 -2.69
C ALA A 6 34.04 -24.26 -2.20
N LYS A 7 33.78 -24.11 -0.87
CA LYS A 7 32.42 -24.07 -0.33
C LYS A 7 31.67 -22.78 -0.71
N LYS A 8 32.35 -21.62 -0.75
CA LYS A 8 31.73 -20.36 -1.23
C LYS A 8 31.34 -20.45 -2.70
N ASN A 9 32.21 -21.01 -3.53
CA ASN A 9 31.93 -21.15 -4.97
C ASN A 9 30.81 -22.17 -5.26
N ALA A 10 30.72 -23.25 -4.49
CA ALA A 10 29.64 -24.24 -4.62
C ALA A 10 28.28 -23.63 -4.19
N HIS A 11 28.24 -22.77 -3.15
CA HIS A 11 27.02 -22.11 -2.73
C HIS A 11 26.53 -21.06 -3.76
N VAL A 12 27.45 -20.29 -4.34
CA VAL A 12 27.15 -19.34 -5.42
C VAL A 12 26.72 -20.06 -6.69
N ALA A 13 27.31 -21.20 -7.03
CA ALA A 13 26.90 -22.00 -8.18
C ALA A 13 25.51 -22.64 -7.99
N ALA A 14 25.20 -23.17 -6.79
CA ALA A 14 23.88 -23.70 -6.48
C ALA A 14 22.79 -22.63 -6.51
N THR A 15 23.09 -21.39 -6.07
CA THR A 15 22.15 -20.27 -6.12
C THR A 15 21.90 -19.82 -7.57
N ARG A 16 22.93 -19.84 -8.43
CA ARG A 16 22.80 -19.49 -9.86
C ARG A 16 21.95 -20.48 -10.67
N THR A 17 21.89 -21.75 -10.27
CA THR A 17 21.11 -22.78 -10.99
C THR A 17 19.60 -22.70 -10.72
N LEU A 18 19.17 -21.91 -9.72
CA LEU A 18 17.76 -21.75 -9.31
C LEU A 18 17.12 -20.44 -9.77
N ILE A 19 17.87 -19.59 -10.48
CA ILE A 19 17.43 -18.25 -10.88
C ILE A 19 17.45 -18.18 -12.39
N ASN A 20 16.25 -18.17 -13.00
CA ASN A 20 16.09 -18.21 -14.45
C ASN A 20 16.23 -16.82 -15.11
N SER A 21 15.94 -15.74 -14.36
CA SER A 21 16.07 -14.36 -14.84
C SER A 21 16.47 -13.40 -13.71
N LYS A 22 16.79 -12.15 -14.07
CA LYS A 22 17.03 -11.08 -13.11
C LYS A 22 15.75 -10.73 -12.34
N GLU A 23 14.64 -10.75 -13.05
CA GLU A 23 13.29 -10.46 -12.53
C GLU A 23 12.90 -11.52 -11.48
N ASP A 24 13.04 -12.82 -11.77
CA ASP A 24 12.78 -13.91 -10.83
C ASP A 24 13.61 -13.75 -9.54
N TYR A 25 14.86 -13.27 -9.68
CA TYR A 25 15.71 -13.02 -8.52
C TYR A 25 15.22 -11.84 -7.69
N GLN A 26 14.85 -10.73 -8.34
CA GLN A 26 14.31 -9.55 -7.66
C GLN A 26 13.03 -9.87 -6.91
N GLU A 27 12.07 -10.57 -7.52
CA GLU A 27 10.87 -11.03 -6.86
C GLU A 27 11.15 -11.92 -5.65
N LYS A 28 12.07 -12.87 -5.78
CA LYS A 28 12.51 -13.72 -4.67
C LYS A 28 13.10 -12.93 -3.50
N LEU A 29 13.81 -11.83 -3.78
CA LEU A 29 14.39 -10.97 -2.74
C LEU A 29 13.34 -10.19 -1.95
N LEU A 30 12.17 -9.91 -2.53
CA LEU A 30 11.07 -9.24 -1.83
C LEU A 30 10.48 -10.10 -0.72
N ASN A 31 10.66 -11.44 -0.79
CA ASN A 31 10.19 -12.40 0.21
C ASN A 31 8.68 -12.27 0.49
N VAL A 32 7.89 -11.94 -0.52
CA VAL A 32 6.43 -11.89 -0.46
C VAL A 32 5.87 -13.23 -0.94
N SER A 33 4.94 -13.77 -0.19
CA SER A 33 4.23 -15.00 -0.57
C SER A 33 2.72 -14.77 -0.52
N TYR A 34 2.03 -15.31 -1.52
CA TYR A 34 0.58 -15.21 -1.64
C TYR A 34 -0.05 -16.58 -1.52
N ASN A 35 -1.14 -16.69 -0.75
CA ASN A 35 -1.98 -17.87 -0.76
C ASN A 35 -2.81 -17.90 -2.06
N GLU A 36 -3.49 -19.03 -2.31
CA GLU A 36 -4.28 -19.25 -3.53
C GLU A 36 -5.31 -18.14 -3.77
N LYS A 37 -6.01 -17.70 -2.72
CA LYS A 37 -7.01 -16.64 -2.83
C LYS A 37 -6.41 -15.28 -3.19
N LEU A 38 -5.27 -14.91 -2.64
CA LEU A 38 -4.58 -13.67 -3.02
C LEU A 38 -4.10 -13.72 -4.48
N LEU A 39 -3.66 -14.89 -4.98
CA LEU A 39 -3.33 -15.08 -6.40
C LEU A 39 -4.55 -14.92 -7.30
N GLU A 40 -5.71 -15.42 -6.89
CA GLU A 40 -6.98 -15.17 -7.59
C GLU A 40 -7.33 -13.68 -7.63
N MET A 41 -7.13 -12.95 -6.52
CA MET A 41 -7.35 -11.50 -6.47
C MET A 41 -6.42 -10.73 -7.41
N ILE A 42 -5.14 -11.13 -7.48
CA ILE A 42 -4.17 -10.55 -8.42
C ILE A 42 -4.61 -10.82 -9.86
N LYS A 43 -5.05 -12.06 -10.15
CA LYS A 43 -5.57 -12.40 -11.47
C LYS A 43 -6.80 -11.56 -11.83
N TYR A 44 -7.76 -11.44 -10.90
CA TYR A 44 -8.95 -10.59 -11.09
C TYR A 44 -8.55 -9.14 -11.37
N ALA A 45 -7.62 -8.59 -10.59
CA ALA A 45 -7.13 -7.23 -10.80
C ALA A 45 -6.56 -7.03 -12.21
N ASN A 46 -5.78 -7.98 -12.71
CA ASN A 46 -5.23 -7.94 -14.08
C ASN A 46 -6.31 -8.10 -15.15
N ASP A 47 -7.27 -9.01 -14.95
CA ASP A 47 -8.33 -9.28 -15.93
C ASP A 47 -9.32 -8.11 -16.08
N PHE A 48 -9.47 -7.28 -15.04
CA PHE A 48 -10.44 -6.17 -14.98
C PHE A 48 -9.80 -4.78 -14.82
N ASP A 49 -8.48 -4.67 -15.02
CA ASP A 49 -7.73 -3.40 -14.89
C ASP A 49 -7.96 -2.69 -13.54
N VAL A 50 -8.09 -3.46 -12.45
CA VAL A 50 -8.19 -2.89 -11.09
C VAL A 50 -6.77 -2.60 -10.59
N PRO A 51 -6.45 -1.33 -10.24
CA PRO A 51 -5.15 -1.03 -9.70
C PRO A 51 -4.98 -1.65 -8.30
N ILE A 52 -3.91 -2.41 -8.11
CA ILE A 52 -3.45 -2.92 -6.82
C ILE A 52 -1.98 -2.58 -6.62
N MET A 53 -1.55 -2.50 -5.35
CA MET A 53 -0.17 -2.20 -5.00
C MET A 53 0.80 -3.22 -5.61
N GLN A 54 1.94 -2.75 -6.14
CA GLN A 54 2.99 -3.59 -6.71
C GLN A 54 3.73 -4.39 -5.64
N ASN A 55 4.39 -5.49 -6.03
CA ASN A 55 5.08 -6.40 -5.10
C ASN A 55 6.12 -5.70 -4.21
N GLU A 56 6.88 -4.74 -4.74
CA GLU A 56 7.84 -3.94 -3.96
C GLU A 56 7.14 -3.10 -2.88
N GLY A 57 6.00 -2.49 -3.23
CA GLY A 57 5.16 -1.75 -2.28
C GLY A 57 4.59 -2.67 -1.20
N ILE A 58 4.11 -3.85 -1.58
CA ILE A 58 3.60 -4.88 -0.64
C ILE A 58 4.72 -5.33 0.31
N ALA A 59 5.92 -5.62 -0.18
CA ALA A 59 7.05 -6.00 0.66
C ALA A 59 7.38 -4.89 1.68
N PHE A 60 7.36 -3.64 1.24
CA PHE A 60 7.61 -2.49 2.10
C PHE A 60 6.48 -2.30 3.14
N LEU A 61 5.21 -2.44 2.73
CA LEU A 61 4.05 -2.41 3.62
C LEU A 61 4.18 -3.49 4.72
N ILE A 62 4.46 -4.75 4.34
CA ILE A 62 4.66 -5.85 5.29
C ILE A 62 5.81 -5.53 6.26
N MET A 63 6.92 -4.99 5.77
CA MET A 63 8.05 -4.60 6.61
C MET A 63 7.62 -3.52 7.64
N LEU A 64 6.87 -2.49 7.21
CA LEU A 64 6.36 -1.46 8.10
C LEU A 64 5.40 -2.03 9.16
N LEU A 65 4.51 -2.95 8.78
CA LEU A 65 3.62 -3.63 9.73
C LEU A 65 4.39 -4.43 10.78
N ASN A 66 5.44 -5.14 10.37
CA ASN A 66 6.29 -5.92 11.27
C ASN A 66 7.09 -5.04 12.26
N VAL A 67 7.52 -3.87 11.83
CA VAL A 67 8.25 -2.90 12.67
C VAL A 67 7.29 -2.15 13.60
N LYS A 68 6.20 -1.61 13.04
CA LYS A 68 5.23 -0.79 13.76
C LYS A 68 4.33 -1.61 14.68
N LYS A 69 3.95 -2.83 14.27
CA LYS A 69 3.00 -3.73 14.98
C LYS A 69 1.71 -3.01 15.35
N PRO A 70 1.00 -2.42 14.39
CA PRO A 70 -0.20 -1.64 14.67
C PRO A 70 -1.29 -2.51 15.27
N LEU A 71 -2.12 -1.93 16.15
CA LEU A 71 -3.34 -2.54 16.68
C LEU A 71 -4.57 -2.12 15.90
N ARG A 72 -4.56 -0.90 15.35
CA ARG A 72 -5.63 -0.38 14.50
C ARG A 72 -5.07 0.30 13.26
N ILE A 73 -5.63 -0.07 12.12
CA ILE A 73 -5.28 0.47 10.79
C ILE A 73 -6.51 1.12 10.19
N LEU A 74 -6.33 2.28 9.58
CA LEU A 74 -7.31 2.88 8.67
C LEU A 74 -6.77 2.82 7.24
N GLU A 75 -7.56 2.31 6.33
CA GLU A 75 -7.27 2.32 4.90
C GLU A 75 -8.28 3.21 4.17
N ILE A 76 -7.78 4.07 3.29
CA ILE A 76 -8.58 4.94 2.44
C ILE A 76 -8.41 4.47 1.00
N GLY A 77 -9.43 3.79 0.48
CA GLY A 77 -9.43 3.12 -0.81
C GLY A 77 -9.06 1.64 -0.70
N SER A 78 -10.05 0.76 -0.55
CA SER A 78 -9.79 -0.68 -0.50
C SER A 78 -9.84 -1.37 -1.87
N ALA A 79 -10.46 -0.75 -2.88
CA ALA A 79 -10.77 -1.42 -4.13
C ALA A 79 -11.37 -2.82 -3.89
N ILE A 80 -10.75 -3.87 -4.40
CA ILE A 80 -11.20 -5.26 -4.18
C ILE A 80 -10.77 -5.86 -2.83
N GLY A 81 -10.18 -5.08 -1.93
CA GLY A 81 -9.74 -5.51 -0.60
C GLY A 81 -8.39 -6.23 -0.58
N PHE A 82 -7.53 -6.02 -1.58
CA PHE A 82 -6.23 -6.69 -1.66
C PHE A 82 -5.28 -6.22 -0.57
N SER A 83 -5.05 -4.91 -0.45
CA SER A 83 -4.16 -4.29 0.54
C SER A 83 -4.65 -4.52 1.97
N SER A 84 -5.95 -4.36 2.25
CA SER A 84 -6.53 -4.68 3.56
C SER A 84 -6.38 -6.15 3.93
N SER A 85 -6.51 -7.07 2.97
CA SER A 85 -6.24 -8.50 3.18
C SER A 85 -4.78 -8.76 3.52
N ILE A 86 -3.84 -8.16 2.78
CA ILE A 86 -2.40 -8.24 3.07
C ILE A 86 -2.10 -7.72 4.48
N MET A 87 -2.65 -6.56 4.84
CA MET A 87 -2.45 -5.98 6.18
C MET A 87 -2.99 -6.87 7.28
N ALA A 88 -4.19 -7.45 7.09
CA ALA A 88 -4.78 -8.35 8.07
C ALA A 88 -4.03 -9.68 8.22
N LEU A 89 -3.53 -10.25 7.13
CA LEU A 89 -2.77 -11.50 7.15
C LEU A 89 -1.37 -11.34 7.75
N ASN A 90 -0.79 -10.13 7.69
CA ASN A 90 0.57 -9.84 8.17
C ASN A 90 0.60 -9.03 9.47
N SER A 91 -0.52 -8.85 10.17
CA SER A 91 -0.61 -8.19 11.46
C SER A 91 -1.75 -8.78 12.30
N ASN A 92 -1.83 -8.37 13.57
CA ASN A 92 -2.99 -8.65 14.42
C ASN A 92 -3.95 -7.45 14.51
N ALA A 93 -3.82 -6.47 13.63
CA ALA A 93 -4.61 -5.25 13.67
C ALA A 93 -6.09 -5.49 13.33
N TYR A 94 -6.95 -4.65 13.93
CA TYR A 94 -8.28 -4.36 13.39
C TYR A 94 -8.15 -3.28 12.32
N ILE A 95 -8.84 -3.46 11.20
CA ILE A 95 -8.74 -2.60 10.04
C ILE A 95 -10.11 -2.01 9.73
N ASP A 96 -10.19 -0.69 9.72
CA ASP A 96 -11.29 0.04 9.08
C ASP A 96 -10.83 0.40 7.67
N THR A 97 -11.56 -0.03 6.63
CA THR A 97 -11.26 0.29 5.24
C THR A 97 -12.44 0.95 4.56
N ILE A 98 -12.19 1.95 3.73
CA ILE A 98 -13.22 2.78 3.10
C ILE A 98 -13.20 2.58 1.60
N GLU A 99 -14.36 2.28 1.01
CA GLU A 99 -14.55 2.16 -0.44
C GLU A 99 -15.91 2.72 -0.86
N ARG A 100 -15.94 3.39 -2.01
CA ARG A 100 -17.17 4.02 -2.53
C ARG A 100 -17.73 3.34 -3.79
N ASP A 101 -16.89 2.64 -4.55
CA ASP A 101 -17.35 1.97 -5.76
C ASP A 101 -18.09 0.69 -5.43
N ILE A 102 -19.35 0.60 -5.85
CA ILE A 102 -20.25 -0.55 -5.51
C ILE A 102 -19.72 -1.87 -6.03
N LYS A 103 -19.03 -1.87 -7.20
CA LYS A 103 -18.46 -3.10 -7.76
C LYS A 103 -17.26 -3.54 -6.92
N MET A 104 -16.40 -2.60 -6.56
CA MET A 104 -15.24 -2.87 -5.70
C MET A 104 -15.68 -3.32 -4.30
N ILE A 105 -16.69 -2.68 -3.70
CA ILE A 105 -17.30 -3.08 -2.43
C ILE A 105 -17.78 -4.54 -2.49
N THR A 106 -18.45 -4.92 -3.56
CA THR A 106 -18.98 -6.29 -3.72
C THR A 106 -17.84 -7.33 -3.75
N GLU A 107 -16.78 -7.09 -4.54
CA GLU A 107 -15.62 -7.98 -4.61
C GLU A 107 -14.82 -7.96 -3.31
N CYS A 108 -14.67 -6.81 -2.67
CA CYS A 108 -13.99 -6.65 -1.40
C CYS A 108 -14.66 -7.52 -0.30
N LYS A 109 -15.97 -7.42 -0.15
CA LYS A 109 -16.76 -8.26 0.79
C LYS A 109 -16.56 -9.74 0.55
N LYS A 110 -16.67 -10.18 -0.71
CA LYS A 110 -16.45 -11.55 -1.12
C LYS A 110 -15.04 -12.03 -0.74
N ASN A 111 -14.02 -11.25 -1.09
CA ASN A 111 -12.63 -11.59 -0.82
C ASN A 111 -12.33 -11.68 0.68
N HIS A 112 -12.81 -10.71 1.48
CA HIS A 112 -12.65 -10.76 2.94
C HIS A 112 -13.37 -11.96 3.57
N LEU A 113 -14.55 -12.32 3.07
CA LEU A 113 -15.29 -13.49 3.54
C LEU A 113 -14.54 -14.80 3.23
N GLU A 114 -14.07 -14.96 1.99
CA GLU A 114 -13.35 -16.16 1.54
C GLU A 114 -11.99 -16.32 2.23
N LEU A 115 -11.36 -15.22 2.64
CA LEU A 115 -10.14 -15.23 3.45
C LEU A 115 -10.39 -15.37 4.97
N GLY A 116 -11.66 -15.39 5.43
CA GLY A 116 -12.01 -15.45 6.84
C GLY A 116 -11.61 -14.22 7.65
N LEU A 117 -11.61 -13.03 7.02
CA LEU A 117 -11.11 -11.78 7.62
C LEU A 117 -12.22 -10.83 8.10
N THR A 118 -13.49 -11.19 7.97
CA THR A 118 -14.64 -10.34 8.27
C THR A 118 -14.72 -9.88 9.72
N GLU A 119 -14.17 -10.65 10.67
CA GLU A 119 -14.13 -10.28 12.09
C GLU A 119 -13.04 -9.23 12.41
N ARG A 120 -12.10 -9.02 11.49
CA ARG A 120 -10.97 -8.10 11.70
C ARG A 120 -10.93 -6.92 10.72
N ILE A 121 -11.69 -7.00 9.64
CA ILE A 121 -11.78 -5.94 8.64
C ILE A 121 -13.22 -5.43 8.59
N ASN A 122 -13.40 -4.18 8.94
CA ASN A 122 -14.65 -3.45 8.82
C ASN A 122 -14.64 -2.61 7.55
N LEU A 123 -15.44 -2.99 6.55
CA LEU A 123 -15.58 -2.25 5.32
C LEU A 123 -16.65 -1.14 5.48
N ILE A 124 -16.21 0.10 5.34
CA ILE A 124 -17.04 1.30 5.40
C ILE A 124 -17.40 1.73 3.98
N GLU A 125 -18.63 1.51 3.61
CA GLU A 125 -19.16 1.88 2.29
C GLU A 125 -19.46 3.38 2.23
N GLY A 126 -18.85 4.08 1.25
CA GLY A 126 -19.08 5.49 0.98
C GLY A 126 -17.85 6.26 0.55
N ASP A 127 -18.06 7.52 0.16
CA ASP A 127 -16.97 8.41 -0.19
C ASP A 127 -16.18 8.81 1.07
N ALA A 128 -14.87 8.65 1.02
CA ALA A 128 -14.00 8.99 2.15
C ALA A 128 -14.07 10.48 2.54
N LEU A 129 -14.55 11.37 1.67
CA LEU A 129 -14.83 12.78 2.04
C LEU A 129 -16.11 12.96 2.86
N GLU A 130 -16.97 11.93 2.93
CA GLU A 130 -18.31 12.03 3.55
C GLU A 130 -18.47 11.14 4.77
N VAL A 131 -17.66 10.06 4.89
CA VAL A 131 -17.86 9.04 5.93
C VAL A 131 -16.98 9.19 7.17
N ILE A 132 -16.29 10.32 7.34
CA ILE A 132 -15.39 10.57 8.50
C ILE A 132 -16.08 10.33 9.84
N ASP A 133 -17.37 10.65 9.95
CA ASP A 133 -18.15 10.46 11.19
C ASP A 133 -18.22 9.01 11.66
N LYS A 134 -18.01 8.03 10.74
CA LYS A 134 -18.01 6.61 11.08
C LYS A 134 -16.71 6.17 11.77
N VAL A 135 -15.65 6.97 11.70
CA VAL A 135 -14.31 6.63 12.23
C VAL A 135 -13.68 7.67 13.14
N LYS A 136 -14.26 8.86 13.24
CA LYS A 136 -13.68 10.03 13.95
C LYS A 136 -13.40 9.81 15.45
N ASP A 137 -14.09 8.87 16.08
CA ASP A 137 -13.92 8.57 17.51
C ASP A 137 -12.83 7.51 17.75
N ASN A 138 -12.20 6.99 16.67
CA ASN A 138 -11.12 6.03 16.74
C ASN A 138 -9.75 6.72 16.61
N GLN A 139 -8.73 6.06 17.17
CA GLN A 139 -7.33 6.39 16.91
C GLN A 139 -6.67 5.22 16.16
N TYR A 140 -5.78 5.53 15.22
CA TYR A 140 -5.10 4.57 14.37
C TYR A 140 -3.59 4.64 14.53
N ASP A 141 -2.96 3.48 14.66
CA ASP A 141 -1.50 3.37 14.70
C ASP A 141 -0.88 3.47 13.31
N PHE A 142 -1.70 3.17 12.30
CA PHE A 142 -1.30 3.15 10.90
C PHE A 142 -2.47 3.67 10.05
N ILE A 143 -2.20 4.64 9.18
CA ILE A 143 -3.15 5.11 8.17
C ILE A 143 -2.54 4.84 6.79
N PHE A 144 -3.28 4.15 5.91
CA PHE A 144 -2.88 3.88 4.55
C PHE A 144 -3.76 4.66 3.57
N ILE A 145 -3.14 5.48 2.72
CA ILE A 145 -3.83 6.32 1.73
C ILE A 145 -3.48 5.78 0.35
N ASP A 146 -4.42 5.05 -0.26
CA ASP A 146 -4.33 4.51 -1.62
C ASP A 146 -5.69 4.65 -2.33
N ALA A 147 -6.12 5.88 -2.58
CA ALA A 147 -7.42 6.18 -3.17
C ALA A 147 -7.29 7.11 -4.38
N ALA A 148 -8.34 7.86 -4.67
CA ALA A 148 -8.35 8.82 -5.78
C ALA A 148 -7.31 9.93 -5.58
N LYS A 149 -6.18 9.86 -6.29
CA LYS A 149 -5.01 10.76 -6.23
C LYS A 149 -5.37 12.26 -6.25
N ALA A 150 -6.48 12.58 -6.90
CA ALA A 150 -6.98 13.95 -6.97
C ALA A 150 -7.40 14.55 -5.62
N GLN A 151 -7.60 13.73 -4.58
CA GLN A 151 -8.12 14.13 -3.27
C GLN A 151 -7.12 13.89 -2.13
N TYR A 152 -5.90 13.48 -2.41
CA TYR A 152 -4.90 13.06 -1.41
C TYR A 152 -4.66 14.09 -0.31
N ILE A 153 -4.52 15.39 -0.64
CA ILE A 153 -4.36 16.45 0.37
C ILE A 153 -5.56 16.45 1.33
N LYS A 154 -6.79 16.37 0.81
CA LYS A 154 -7.99 16.37 1.63
C LYS A 154 -8.06 15.12 2.52
N PHE A 155 -7.70 13.96 1.98
CA PHE A 155 -7.64 12.73 2.79
C PHE A 155 -6.62 12.86 3.90
N PHE A 156 -5.43 13.36 3.60
CA PHE A 156 -4.41 13.57 4.61
C PHE A 156 -4.89 14.54 5.71
N GLU A 157 -5.38 15.72 5.34
CA GLU A 157 -5.89 16.73 6.29
C GLU A 157 -7.04 16.20 7.13
N MET A 158 -7.96 15.44 6.53
CA MET A 158 -9.16 14.92 7.21
C MET A 158 -8.84 13.78 8.17
N TYR A 159 -7.92 12.89 7.82
CA TYR A 159 -7.67 11.65 8.55
C TYR A 159 -6.39 11.68 9.41
N SER A 160 -5.42 12.55 9.12
CA SER A 160 -4.20 12.65 9.95
C SER A 160 -4.48 13.04 11.42
N PRO A 161 -5.54 13.79 11.79
CA PRO A 161 -5.88 14.01 13.19
C PRO A 161 -6.19 12.71 13.96
N LEU A 162 -6.67 11.67 13.28
CA LEU A 162 -6.98 10.36 13.87
C LEU A 162 -5.73 9.50 14.10
N LEU A 163 -4.55 9.94 13.65
CA LEU A 163 -3.31 9.22 13.84
C LEU A 163 -2.88 9.30 15.31
N ALA A 164 -2.59 8.15 15.92
CA ALA A 164 -2.00 8.06 17.25
C ALA A 164 -0.62 8.77 17.29
N LYS A 165 -0.17 9.16 18.48
CA LYS A 165 1.07 9.95 18.66
C LYS A 165 2.27 9.36 17.95
N ASP A 166 2.47 8.05 18.08
CA ASP A 166 3.58 7.32 17.46
C ASP A 166 3.17 6.60 16.16
N GLY A 167 2.04 7.00 15.58
CA GLY A 167 1.50 6.41 14.36
C GLY A 167 2.27 6.80 13.13
N ILE A 168 2.02 6.07 12.04
CA ILE A 168 2.56 6.40 10.71
C ILE A 168 1.45 6.49 9.67
N ILE A 169 1.64 7.37 8.70
CA ILE A 169 0.80 7.44 7.51
C ILE A 169 1.64 6.96 6.33
N LEU A 170 1.14 5.97 5.60
CA LEU A 170 1.71 5.49 4.34
C LEU A 170 0.82 5.99 3.20
N SER A 171 1.42 6.70 2.25
CA SER A 171 0.74 7.12 1.01
C SER A 171 1.37 6.43 -0.18
N ASP A 172 0.56 5.82 -1.06
CA ASP A 172 1.04 5.13 -2.25
C ASP A 172 0.94 5.98 -3.53
N ASN A 173 1.61 5.54 -4.60
CA ASN A 173 1.61 6.09 -5.94
C ASN A 173 2.13 7.54 -6.05
N LEU A 174 3.11 7.91 -5.26
CA LEU A 174 3.65 9.28 -5.23
C LEU A 174 4.54 9.62 -6.44
N TYR A 175 4.98 8.62 -7.23
CA TYR A 175 5.69 8.81 -8.50
C TYR A 175 4.75 8.74 -9.70
N PHE A 176 3.58 8.15 -9.52
CA PHE A 176 2.53 8.08 -10.53
C PHE A 176 3.07 7.60 -11.88
N HIS A 177 3.62 6.37 -11.90
CA HIS A 177 4.21 5.73 -13.09
C HIS A 177 5.32 6.56 -13.74
N ASP A 178 6.15 7.22 -12.92
CA ASP A 178 7.19 8.17 -13.37
C ASP A 178 6.65 9.36 -14.22
N LEU A 179 5.34 9.56 -14.29
CA LEU A 179 4.71 10.63 -15.06
C LEU A 179 5.02 12.03 -14.50
N LEU A 180 5.45 12.14 -13.25
CA LEU A 180 5.96 13.40 -12.68
C LEU A 180 7.21 13.91 -13.41
N PHE A 181 7.96 13.02 -14.08
CA PHE A 181 9.25 13.29 -14.70
C PHE A 181 9.19 13.28 -16.23
N THR A 182 8.00 13.12 -16.82
CA THR A 182 7.80 13.01 -18.27
C THR A 182 6.82 14.06 -18.78
N GLU A 183 6.93 14.39 -20.08
CA GLU A 183 5.92 15.22 -20.73
C GLU A 183 4.63 14.42 -20.94
N VAL A 184 3.52 14.96 -20.43
CA VAL A 184 2.19 14.36 -20.57
C VAL A 184 1.34 15.20 -21.53
N ASN A 185 0.92 14.62 -22.65
CA ASN A 185 0.15 15.31 -23.68
C ASN A 185 -1.36 15.35 -23.34
N ASN A 186 -1.89 14.33 -22.64
CA ASN A 186 -3.30 14.29 -22.25
C ASN A 186 -3.58 15.32 -21.15
N ARG A 187 -4.61 16.16 -21.34
CA ARG A 187 -4.96 17.26 -20.42
C ARG A 187 -5.37 16.76 -19.03
N ASP A 188 -6.20 15.72 -18.97
CA ASP A 188 -6.74 15.23 -17.70
C ASP A 188 -5.65 14.50 -16.89
N LEU A 189 -4.83 13.71 -17.58
CA LEU A 189 -3.68 13.07 -16.98
C LEU A 189 -2.66 14.12 -16.47
N ARG A 190 -2.43 15.19 -17.21
CA ARG A 190 -1.56 16.30 -16.79
C ARG A 190 -2.08 17.02 -15.53
N GLN A 191 -3.41 17.17 -15.41
CA GLN A 191 -4.02 17.72 -14.19
C GLN A 191 -3.80 16.79 -12.99
N LEU A 192 -3.92 15.49 -13.20
CA LEU A 192 -3.71 14.50 -12.16
C LEU A 192 -2.24 14.45 -11.70
N VAL A 193 -1.29 14.46 -12.65
CA VAL A 193 0.16 14.57 -12.37
C VAL A 193 0.45 15.82 -11.52
N ARG A 194 -0.13 16.97 -11.88
CA ARG A 194 0.02 18.19 -11.06
C ARG A 194 -0.55 18.07 -9.65
N LYS A 195 -1.64 17.32 -9.46
CA LYS A 195 -2.21 17.09 -8.13
C LYS A 195 -1.32 16.20 -7.28
N VAL A 196 -0.73 15.16 -7.87
CA VAL A 196 0.25 14.32 -7.17
C VAL A 196 1.49 15.14 -6.79
N GLY A 197 2.05 15.93 -7.71
CA GLY A 197 3.16 16.83 -7.40
C GLY A 197 2.85 17.78 -6.25
N LYS A 198 1.66 18.41 -6.26
CA LYS A 198 1.21 19.27 -5.15
C LYS A 198 1.07 18.52 -3.83
N TYR A 199 0.63 17.26 -3.87
CA TYR A 199 0.57 16.44 -2.67
C TYR A 199 1.96 16.12 -2.14
N ASN A 200 2.91 15.79 -3.01
CA ASN A 200 4.30 15.58 -2.61
C ASN A 200 4.89 16.84 -1.95
N ASP A 201 4.68 18.01 -2.56
CA ASP A 201 5.11 19.29 -1.98
C ASP A 201 4.43 19.57 -0.64
N PHE A 202 3.14 19.28 -0.52
CA PHE A 202 2.38 19.40 0.72
C PHE A 202 2.96 18.52 1.84
N LEU A 203 3.25 17.25 1.55
CA LEU A 203 3.85 16.30 2.50
C LEU A 203 5.23 16.76 2.98
N LEU A 204 6.11 17.16 2.04
CA LEU A 204 7.48 17.58 2.35
C LEU A 204 7.54 18.89 3.15
N ASN A 205 6.55 19.76 3.03
CA ASN A 205 6.49 21.05 3.72
C ASN A 205 5.48 21.08 4.86
N HIS A 206 4.92 19.92 5.27
CA HIS A 206 3.90 19.89 6.30
C HIS A 206 4.44 20.36 7.67
N PRO A 207 3.76 21.28 8.38
CA PRO A 207 4.28 21.85 9.64
C PRO A 207 4.38 20.80 10.77
N GLU A 208 3.43 19.86 10.85
CA GLU A 208 3.30 18.90 11.95
C GLU A 208 3.82 17.49 11.62
N PHE A 209 4.12 17.21 10.35
CA PHE A 209 4.58 15.89 9.91
C PHE A 209 5.94 15.99 9.22
N GLU A 210 6.77 15.01 9.49
CA GLU A 210 7.98 14.72 8.73
C GLU A 210 7.68 13.57 7.76
N THR A 211 7.99 13.77 6.48
CA THR A 211 7.71 12.79 5.44
C THR A 211 8.97 12.45 4.66
N HIS A 212 9.18 11.16 4.44
CA HIS A 212 10.19 10.64 3.52
C HIS A 212 9.52 9.89 2.38
N ILE A 213 9.90 10.22 1.14
CA ILE A 213 9.37 9.58 -0.07
C ILE A 213 10.42 8.64 -0.64
N PHE A 214 10.04 7.39 -0.85
CA PHE A 214 10.91 6.32 -1.33
C PHE A 214 10.51 5.89 -2.74
N LYS A 215 11.50 5.61 -3.59
CA LYS A 215 11.29 5.00 -4.90
C LYS A 215 11.12 3.49 -4.76
N ILE A 216 9.96 3.07 -4.25
CA ILE A 216 9.56 1.68 -4.07
C ILE A 216 8.23 1.53 -4.79
N GLY A 217 8.13 0.55 -5.71
CA GLY A 217 6.97 0.43 -6.58
C GLY A 217 6.68 1.75 -7.31
N ASP A 218 5.45 2.24 -7.25
CA ASP A 218 5.03 3.54 -7.83
C ASP A 218 5.31 4.75 -6.91
N GLY A 219 6.23 4.59 -5.97
CA GLY A 219 6.62 5.63 -5.01
C GLY A 219 5.74 5.66 -3.77
N VAL A 220 6.34 5.51 -2.60
CA VAL A 220 5.65 5.53 -1.32
C VAL A 220 6.16 6.64 -0.41
N GLY A 221 5.27 7.30 0.31
CA GLY A 221 5.60 8.31 1.32
C GLY A 221 5.26 7.81 2.72
N VAL A 222 6.22 7.90 3.64
CA VAL A 222 6.01 7.61 5.05
C VAL A 222 6.05 8.90 5.83
N SER A 223 4.96 9.23 6.51
CA SER A 223 4.82 10.43 7.32
C SER A 223 4.65 10.07 8.80
N THR A 224 5.40 10.76 9.66
CA THR A 224 5.31 10.66 11.13
C THR A 224 5.12 12.04 11.73
N ARG A 225 4.52 12.13 12.93
CA ARG A 225 4.46 13.41 13.65
C ARG A 225 5.86 13.87 14.05
N LYS A 226 6.11 15.18 13.94
CA LYS A 226 7.34 15.83 14.42
C LYS A 226 7.42 15.86 15.94
#